data_71c11df5d925fb41eb3c296a034206a3
#
_entry.id   71c11df5d925fb41eb3c296a034206a3
#
_cell.length_a   1.000
_cell.length_b   1.000
_cell.length_c   1.000
_cell.angle_alpha   90.00
_cell.angle_beta   90.00
_cell.angle_gamma   90.00
#
_symmetry.space_group_name_H-M   'P 1'
#
loop_
_entity.id
_entity.type
_entity.pdbx_description
1 polymer ?
#
loop_
_entity_poly.entity_id
_entity_poly.type
_entity_poly.pdbx_seq_one_letter_code
_entity_poly.pdbx_strand_id
1 'polypeptide(L)'
;GLYVKTSLDNNLQTIAANSLRKYIEFYDRRHGWRGPIKHLRNLCEWNEKKNILKLDQLNNWKLSLVVEVQKTFATIKTLENDTIKLDLQNIKWARKYISPDSLGPEITNINQVLKTNDLIWVEQDDKNKNWYLRQTPEVNGSVIILNPWSGRIHAMVGGYSFDLSQFNRASQATRQPGSALKPFIYAAALENGYQPTSMLLDAPYVAQQNTKPIKWKPSNYGNKFYGIGTLRSGVEQSRNLMTVRLAQSIGNKKILDLTKKVKIYNNPKNLLSFSLGAGETTLLNLANAYGIFVN
;
A
#
# COMPACT_ATOMS: atom_id res chain seq x y z
N GLY A 1 -5.80 -29.03 24.25
CA GLY A 1 -5.57 -27.86 23.40
C GLY A 1 -6.69 -26.84 23.54
N LEU A 2 -6.43 -25.59 23.21
CA LEU A 2 -7.44 -24.54 23.19
C LEU A 2 -8.21 -24.59 21.87
N TYR A 3 -9.55 -24.50 21.94
CA TYR A 3 -10.40 -24.28 20.78
C TYR A 3 -10.75 -22.80 20.69
N VAL A 4 -10.34 -22.14 19.58
CA VAL A 4 -10.59 -20.71 19.36
C VAL A 4 -11.53 -20.54 18.17
N LYS A 5 -12.75 -20.03 18.41
CA LYS A 5 -13.72 -19.67 17.38
C LYS A 5 -13.56 -18.18 17.05
N THR A 6 -13.31 -17.87 15.79
CA THR A 6 -13.18 -16.48 15.29
C THR A 6 -14.30 -16.13 14.33
N SER A 7 -14.38 -14.86 13.93
CA SER A 7 -15.28 -14.37 12.88
C SER A 7 -14.69 -14.44 11.47
N LEU A 8 -13.54 -15.09 11.32
CA LEU A 8 -12.83 -15.25 10.05
C LEU A 8 -13.71 -15.96 9.02
N ASP A 9 -13.77 -15.42 7.81
CA ASP A 9 -14.31 -16.05 6.63
C ASP A 9 -13.15 -16.48 5.73
N ASN A 10 -12.99 -17.79 5.53
CA ASN A 10 -11.86 -18.33 4.77
C ASN A 10 -11.83 -17.88 3.31
N ASN A 11 -13.01 -17.69 2.68
CA ASN A 11 -13.07 -17.22 1.30
C ASN A 11 -12.64 -15.76 1.20
N LEU A 12 -13.16 -14.91 2.08
CA LEU A 12 -12.77 -13.49 2.13
C LEU A 12 -11.29 -13.33 2.50
N GLN A 13 -10.76 -14.15 3.40
CA GLN A 13 -9.35 -14.16 3.75
C GLN A 13 -8.46 -14.49 2.55
N THR A 14 -8.83 -15.52 1.77
CA THR A 14 -8.12 -15.92 0.56
C THR A 14 -8.17 -14.84 -0.51
N ILE A 15 -9.35 -14.26 -0.75
CA ILE A 15 -9.54 -13.16 -1.71
C ILE A 15 -8.68 -11.95 -1.30
N ALA A 16 -8.72 -11.56 -0.02
CA ALA A 16 -7.95 -10.43 0.50
C ALA A 16 -6.44 -10.66 0.35
N ALA A 17 -5.95 -11.85 0.70
CA ALA A 17 -4.53 -12.20 0.58
C ALA A 17 -4.05 -12.16 -0.87
N ASN A 18 -4.80 -12.79 -1.79
CA ASN A 18 -4.45 -12.83 -3.21
C ASN A 18 -4.52 -11.43 -3.84
N SER A 19 -5.52 -10.63 -3.49
CA SER A 19 -5.65 -9.26 -3.97
C SER A 19 -4.48 -8.39 -3.49
N LEU A 20 -4.14 -8.46 -2.20
CA LEU A 20 -3.02 -7.70 -1.64
C LEU A 20 -1.71 -8.06 -2.35
N ARG A 21 -1.39 -9.36 -2.49
CA ARG A 21 -0.17 -9.83 -3.16
C ARG A 21 -0.09 -9.33 -4.59
N LYS A 22 -1.16 -9.53 -5.36
CA LYS A 22 -1.24 -9.07 -6.75
C LYS A 22 -0.96 -7.57 -6.90
N TYR A 23 -1.54 -6.74 -6.02
CA TYR A 23 -1.35 -5.28 -6.09
C TYR A 23 0.03 -4.84 -5.60
N ILE A 24 0.59 -5.50 -4.58
CA ILE A 24 1.97 -5.24 -4.13
C ILE A 24 2.96 -5.58 -5.25
N GLU A 25 2.82 -6.74 -5.90
CA GLU A 25 3.67 -7.14 -7.03
C GLU A 25 3.54 -6.21 -8.22
N PHE A 26 2.29 -5.80 -8.54
CA PHE A 26 2.05 -4.84 -9.61
C PHE A 26 2.69 -3.48 -9.32
N TYR A 27 2.55 -2.98 -8.09
CA TYR A 27 3.18 -1.74 -7.65
C TYR A 27 4.71 -1.84 -7.73
N ASP A 28 5.27 -2.92 -7.18
CA ASP A 28 6.72 -3.14 -7.14
C ASP A 28 7.34 -3.22 -8.54
N ARG A 29 6.69 -3.94 -9.48
CA ARG A 29 7.14 -4.03 -10.87
C ARG A 29 7.16 -2.69 -11.59
N ARG A 30 6.26 -1.75 -11.28
CA ARG A 30 6.28 -0.41 -11.85
C ARG A 30 7.51 0.40 -11.47
N HIS A 31 8.18 0.03 -10.37
CA HIS A 31 9.42 0.66 -9.91
C HIS A 31 10.68 -0.01 -10.45
N GLY A 32 10.52 -1.04 -11.28
CA GLY A 32 11.62 -1.65 -12.03
C GLY A 32 12.27 -2.85 -11.37
N TRP A 33 13.25 -3.36 -12.07
CA TRP A 33 14.01 -4.55 -11.73
C TRP A 33 15.24 -4.20 -10.89
N ARG A 34 15.38 -4.88 -9.74
CA ARG A 34 16.49 -4.70 -8.80
C ARG A 34 17.61 -5.73 -8.94
N GLY A 35 17.46 -6.65 -9.89
CA GLY A 35 18.46 -7.69 -10.14
C GLY A 35 17.98 -9.10 -9.74
N PRO A 36 18.79 -10.12 -10.09
CA PRO A 36 18.53 -11.49 -9.70
C PRO A 36 18.59 -11.67 -8.17
N ILE A 37 18.01 -12.75 -7.67
CA ILE A 37 18.11 -13.13 -6.25
C ILE A 37 19.59 -13.25 -5.85
N LYS A 38 20.37 -13.91 -6.72
CA LYS A 38 21.82 -14.06 -6.58
C LYS A 38 22.41 -14.39 -7.95
N HIS A 39 23.65 -13.96 -8.19
CA HIS A 39 24.50 -14.47 -9.26
C HIS A 39 25.38 -15.58 -8.69
N LEU A 40 25.28 -16.80 -9.23
CA LEU A 40 26.04 -17.94 -8.76
C LEU A 40 27.44 -17.93 -9.36
N ARG A 41 28.46 -18.21 -8.54
CA ARG A 41 29.86 -18.30 -9.01
C ARG A 41 30.13 -19.63 -9.69
N ASN A 42 29.46 -20.69 -9.24
CA ASN A 42 29.56 -22.03 -9.81
C ASN A 42 28.23 -22.78 -9.67
N LEU A 43 28.07 -23.85 -10.44
CA LEU A 43 26.86 -24.67 -10.47
C LEU A 43 26.68 -25.55 -9.22
N CYS A 44 27.75 -25.79 -8.42
CA CYS A 44 27.63 -26.55 -7.18
C CYS A 44 26.74 -25.82 -6.18
N GLU A 45 26.80 -24.49 -6.15
CA GLU A 45 25.91 -23.66 -5.31
C GLU A 45 24.42 -23.82 -5.67
N TRP A 46 24.09 -24.25 -6.88
CA TRP A 46 22.70 -24.52 -7.29
C TRP A 46 22.11 -25.74 -6.56
N ASN A 47 22.89 -26.80 -6.39
CA ASN A 47 22.43 -28.03 -5.75
C ASN A 47 22.24 -27.90 -4.24
N GLU A 48 22.96 -26.97 -3.60
CA GLU A 48 22.85 -26.72 -2.15
C GLU A 48 21.63 -25.88 -1.77
N LYS A 49 21.00 -25.19 -2.73
CA LYS A 49 19.98 -24.16 -2.45
C LYS A 49 18.54 -24.62 -2.47
N LYS A 50 18.29 -25.92 -2.52
CA LYS A 50 16.92 -26.49 -2.45
C LYS A 50 16.12 -26.07 -1.19
N ASN A 51 16.78 -25.49 -0.16
CA ASN A 51 16.17 -25.15 1.12
C ASN A 51 16.02 -23.65 1.39
N ILE A 52 16.30 -22.74 0.44
CA ILE A 52 16.54 -21.34 0.81
C ILE A 52 15.30 -20.45 0.85
N LEU A 53 14.22 -20.75 0.11
CA LEU A 53 13.08 -19.82 0.07
C LEU A 53 11.74 -20.56 -0.03
N LYS A 54 10.92 -20.45 1.02
CA LYS A 54 9.53 -20.96 1.07
C LYS A 54 8.52 -20.06 0.30
N LEU A 55 8.97 -19.20 -0.62
CA LEU A 55 8.10 -18.30 -1.38
C LEU A 55 7.32 -19.02 -2.49
N ASP A 56 7.85 -20.11 -3.00
CA ASP A 56 7.20 -21.00 -3.98
C ASP A 56 5.87 -21.57 -3.48
N GLN A 57 5.73 -21.79 -2.17
CA GLN A 57 4.46 -22.25 -1.59
C GLN A 57 3.34 -21.21 -1.60
N LEU A 58 3.68 -19.91 -1.73
CA LEU A 58 2.72 -18.81 -1.65
C LEU A 58 2.15 -18.39 -3.00
N ASN A 59 2.92 -18.50 -4.08
CA ASN A 59 2.65 -17.80 -5.34
C ASN A 59 2.82 -18.64 -6.61
N ASN A 60 2.97 -19.95 -6.55
CA ASN A 60 3.32 -20.81 -7.72
C ASN A 60 4.61 -20.34 -8.45
N TRP A 61 5.45 -19.58 -7.78
CA TRP A 61 6.72 -19.15 -8.36
C TRP A 61 7.75 -20.27 -8.28
N LYS A 62 8.50 -20.44 -9.35
CA LYS A 62 9.58 -21.42 -9.41
C LYS A 62 10.94 -20.72 -9.35
N LEU A 63 11.78 -21.19 -8.42
CA LEU A 63 13.18 -20.78 -8.39
C LEU A 63 13.89 -21.40 -9.59
N SER A 64 14.56 -20.58 -10.39
CA SER A 64 15.15 -21.01 -11.64
C SER A 64 16.53 -20.42 -11.86
N LEU A 65 17.41 -21.21 -12.48
CA LEU A 65 18.75 -20.82 -12.88
C LEU A 65 18.74 -20.41 -14.35
N VAL A 66 19.31 -19.28 -14.68
CA VAL A 66 19.57 -18.87 -16.07
C VAL A 66 20.76 -19.63 -16.61
N VAL A 67 20.51 -20.49 -17.60
CA VAL A 67 21.52 -21.36 -18.21
C VAL A 67 22.18 -20.69 -19.42
N GLU A 68 21.36 -20.05 -20.24
CA GLU A 68 21.80 -19.39 -21.47
C GLU A 68 20.98 -18.12 -21.69
N VAL A 69 21.63 -17.08 -22.22
CA VAL A 69 20.95 -15.82 -22.56
C VAL A 69 21.22 -15.49 -24.00
N GLN A 70 20.14 -15.32 -24.78
CA GLN A 70 20.14 -14.85 -26.16
C GLN A 70 19.47 -13.48 -26.25
N LYS A 71 19.47 -12.86 -27.42
CA LYS A 71 18.92 -11.52 -27.60
C LYS A 71 17.43 -11.44 -27.27
N THR A 72 16.63 -12.43 -27.67
CA THR A 72 15.16 -12.42 -27.59
C THR A 72 14.57 -13.36 -26.53
N PHE A 73 15.37 -14.30 -26.01
CA PHE A 73 14.94 -15.22 -24.97
C PHE A 73 16.12 -15.67 -24.08
N ALA A 74 15.80 -16.18 -22.89
CA ALA A 74 16.72 -16.88 -22.03
C ALA A 74 16.25 -18.32 -21.82
N THR A 75 17.17 -19.28 -21.76
CA THR A 75 16.92 -20.64 -21.32
C THR A 75 17.17 -20.72 -19.83
N ILE A 76 16.17 -21.16 -19.08
CA ILE A 76 16.24 -21.29 -17.63
C ILE A 76 15.93 -22.73 -17.21
N LYS A 77 16.47 -23.13 -16.06
CA LYS A 77 16.29 -24.46 -15.50
C LYS A 77 15.69 -24.38 -14.11
N THR A 78 14.57 -25.06 -13.86
CA THR A 78 13.91 -25.12 -12.54
C THR A 78 14.62 -26.08 -11.60
N LEU A 79 14.20 -26.11 -10.32
CA LEU A 79 14.67 -27.10 -9.34
C LEU A 79 14.26 -28.54 -9.70
N GLU A 80 13.13 -28.70 -10.41
CA GLU A 80 12.67 -29.99 -10.93
C GLU A 80 13.42 -30.41 -12.19
N ASN A 81 14.41 -29.68 -12.64
CA ASN A 81 15.17 -29.87 -13.88
C ASN A 81 14.40 -29.59 -15.18
N ASP A 82 13.23 -28.98 -15.11
CA ASP A 82 12.52 -28.54 -16.31
C ASP A 82 13.30 -27.43 -17.01
N THR A 83 13.44 -27.54 -18.33
CA THR A 83 14.04 -26.50 -19.15
C THR A 83 12.92 -25.61 -19.71
N ILE A 84 13.01 -24.33 -19.47
CA ILE A 84 11.99 -23.33 -19.79
C ILE A 84 12.59 -22.25 -20.66
N LYS A 85 11.83 -21.79 -21.64
CA LYS A 85 12.14 -20.60 -22.44
C LYS A 85 11.43 -19.38 -21.86
N LEU A 86 12.20 -18.37 -21.49
CA LEU A 86 11.71 -17.08 -20.99
C LEU A 86 11.90 -16.02 -22.08
N ASP A 87 10.82 -15.61 -22.72
CA ASP A 87 10.85 -14.67 -23.83
C ASP A 87 10.98 -13.22 -23.38
N LEU A 88 11.62 -12.39 -24.22
CA LEU A 88 11.82 -10.95 -23.99
C LEU A 88 10.51 -10.21 -23.67
N GLN A 89 9.41 -10.57 -24.33
CA GLN A 89 8.11 -9.94 -24.11
C GLN A 89 7.61 -10.09 -22.67
N ASN A 90 7.97 -11.22 -22.01
CA ASN A 90 7.51 -11.56 -20.67
C ASN A 90 8.36 -10.94 -19.55
N ILE A 91 9.44 -10.23 -19.93
CA ILE A 91 10.32 -9.51 -19.01
C ILE A 91 10.41 -8.01 -19.30
N LYS A 92 9.65 -7.46 -20.24
CA LYS A 92 9.70 -6.03 -20.63
C LYS A 92 9.52 -5.04 -19.48
N TRP A 93 8.83 -5.45 -18.43
CA TRP A 93 8.68 -4.63 -17.23
C TRP A 93 9.99 -4.44 -16.46
N ALA A 94 10.96 -5.34 -16.63
CA ALA A 94 12.18 -5.41 -15.82
C ALA A 94 13.22 -4.35 -16.21
N ARG A 95 12.77 -3.13 -16.50
CA ARG A 95 13.63 -1.95 -16.64
C ARG A 95 14.42 -1.75 -15.35
N LYS A 96 15.68 -1.38 -15.45
CA LYS A 96 16.54 -1.21 -14.26
C LYS A 96 15.95 -0.18 -13.31
N TYR A 97 15.81 -0.53 -12.04
CA TYR A 97 15.49 0.42 -10.97
C TYR A 97 16.65 1.44 -10.84
N ILE A 98 16.34 2.72 -10.81
CA ILE A 98 17.28 3.81 -10.57
C ILE A 98 16.96 4.51 -9.27
N SER A 99 15.70 4.95 -9.10
CA SER A 99 15.17 5.59 -7.90
C SER A 99 13.66 5.37 -7.82
N PRO A 100 12.98 5.71 -6.70
CA PRO A 100 11.52 5.57 -6.59
C PRO A 100 10.74 6.20 -7.75
N ASP A 101 11.25 7.29 -8.33
CA ASP A 101 10.58 8.04 -9.38
C ASP A 101 11.25 7.90 -10.77
N SER A 102 12.24 7.00 -10.90
CA SER A 102 13.02 6.89 -12.14
C SER A 102 13.39 5.45 -12.48
N LEU A 103 13.17 5.11 -13.75
CA LEU A 103 13.51 3.83 -14.35
C LEU A 103 14.57 3.97 -15.43
N GLY A 104 15.35 2.93 -15.65
CA GLY A 104 16.24 2.80 -16.80
C GLY A 104 15.49 2.79 -18.14
N PRO A 105 16.19 2.77 -19.26
CA PRO A 105 15.60 2.72 -20.59
C PRO A 105 14.77 1.45 -20.80
N GLU A 106 13.96 1.45 -21.86
CA GLU A 106 13.22 0.26 -22.27
C GLU A 106 14.15 -0.89 -22.65
N ILE A 107 13.69 -2.11 -22.36
CA ILE A 107 14.46 -3.32 -22.63
C ILE A 107 14.23 -3.77 -24.06
N THR A 108 15.30 -3.85 -24.80
CA THR A 108 15.33 -4.33 -26.20
C THR A 108 16.05 -5.67 -26.35
N ASN A 109 16.76 -6.10 -25.28
CA ASN A 109 17.58 -7.30 -25.28
C ASN A 109 17.60 -7.91 -23.86
N ILE A 110 17.45 -9.22 -23.74
CA ILE A 110 17.46 -9.92 -22.44
C ILE A 110 18.79 -9.76 -21.71
N ASN A 111 19.90 -9.66 -22.40
CA ASN A 111 21.22 -9.44 -21.80
C ASN A 111 21.32 -8.14 -20.96
N GLN A 112 20.38 -7.20 -21.14
CA GLN A 112 20.28 -5.99 -20.31
C GLN A 112 19.73 -6.28 -18.90
N VAL A 113 19.07 -7.44 -18.72
CA VAL A 113 18.35 -7.82 -17.49
C VAL A 113 18.96 -9.02 -16.82
N LEU A 114 19.28 -10.06 -17.58
CA LEU A 114 19.69 -11.38 -17.09
C LEU A 114 21.07 -11.75 -17.65
N LYS A 115 21.79 -12.52 -16.82
CA LYS A 115 23.09 -13.14 -17.19
C LYS A 115 23.05 -14.63 -16.90
N THR A 116 23.84 -15.41 -17.59
CA THR A 116 24.07 -16.82 -17.26
C THR A 116 24.48 -16.96 -15.80
N ASN A 117 24.00 -17.96 -15.12
CA ASN A 117 24.17 -18.21 -13.68
C ASN A 117 23.39 -17.27 -12.75
N ASP A 118 22.48 -16.44 -13.26
CA ASP A 118 21.56 -15.71 -12.43
C ASP A 118 20.47 -16.63 -11.85
N LEU A 119 20.19 -16.48 -10.56
CA LEU A 119 19.10 -17.15 -9.86
C LEU A 119 17.91 -16.19 -9.82
N ILE A 120 16.77 -16.62 -10.35
CA ILE A 120 15.58 -15.80 -10.53
C ILE A 120 14.31 -16.51 -10.12
N TRP A 121 13.28 -15.71 -9.82
CA TRP A 121 11.91 -16.22 -9.72
C TRP A 121 11.20 -16.13 -11.07
N VAL A 122 10.47 -17.18 -11.41
CA VAL A 122 9.56 -17.21 -12.56
C VAL A 122 8.22 -17.82 -12.18
N GLU A 123 7.18 -17.41 -12.89
CA GLU A 123 5.82 -17.92 -12.74
C GLU A 123 5.24 -18.24 -14.09
N GLN A 124 4.53 -19.38 -14.18
CA GLN A 124 3.75 -19.71 -15.36
C GLN A 124 2.34 -19.15 -15.24
N ASP A 125 1.89 -18.43 -16.23
CA ASP A 125 0.50 -17.97 -16.33
C ASP A 125 -0.40 -19.16 -16.72
N ASP A 126 -1.46 -19.39 -15.94
CA ASP A 126 -2.35 -20.53 -16.14
C ASP A 126 -3.14 -20.49 -17.45
N LYS A 127 -3.39 -19.28 -17.99
CA LYS A 127 -4.21 -19.07 -19.18
C LYS A 127 -3.42 -19.29 -20.48
N ASN A 128 -2.27 -18.61 -20.58
CA ASN A 128 -1.49 -18.62 -21.82
C ASN A 128 -0.26 -19.54 -21.76
N LYS A 129 -0.01 -20.16 -20.58
CA LYS A 129 1.12 -21.05 -20.31
C LYS A 129 2.49 -20.40 -20.52
N ASN A 130 2.56 -19.09 -20.67
CA ASN A 130 3.81 -18.35 -20.78
C ASN A 130 4.48 -18.19 -19.41
N TRP A 131 5.80 -18.14 -19.41
CA TRP A 131 6.60 -17.90 -18.22
C TRP A 131 6.95 -16.41 -18.11
N TYR A 132 6.85 -15.87 -16.91
CA TYR A 132 7.09 -14.47 -16.59
C TYR A 132 8.14 -14.33 -15.50
N LEU A 133 9.05 -13.37 -15.65
CA LEU A 133 9.99 -13.00 -14.60
C LEU A 133 9.25 -12.40 -13.42
N ARG A 134 9.68 -12.79 -12.21
CA ARG A 134 9.15 -12.28 -10.94
C ARG A 134 10.27 -11.75 -10.06
N GLN A 135 9.93 -10.85 -9.15
CA GLN A 135 10.84 -10.43 -8.08
C GLN A 135 10.07 -10.30 -6.77
N THR A 136 10.73 -10.60 -5.66
CA THR A 136 10.18 -10.41 -4.32
C THR A 136 9.97 -8.92 -4.07
N PRO A 137 8.74 -8.47 -3.73
CA PRO A 137 8.49 -7.06 -3.48
C PRO A 137 9.25 -6.55 -2.26
N GLU A 138 9.78 -5.33 -2.33
CA GLU A 138 10.33 -4.60 -1.18
C GLU A 138 9.26 -3.83 -0.44
N VAL A 139 8.23 -3.38 -1.15
CA VAL A 139 7.08 -2.72 -0.56
C VAL A 139 6.15 -3.71 0.12
N ASN A 140 5.40 -3.22 1.08
CA ASN A 140 4.45 -4.05 1.80
C ASN A 140 3.15 -3.27 2.07
N GLY A 141 2.08 -3.98 2.47
CA GLY A 141 0.78 -3.40 2.73
C GLY A 141 -0.08 -4.29 3.61
N SER A 142 -1.32 -3.88 3.82
CA SER A 142 -2.28 -4.67 4.59
C SER A 142 -3.71 -4.45 4.09
N VAL A 143 -4.59 -5.43 4.36
CA VAL A 143 -6.01 -5.38 4.06
C VAL A 143 -6.80 -5.84 5.27
N ILE A 144 -7.92 -5.16 5.53
CA ILE A 144 -8.94 -5.58 6.51
C ILE A 144 -10.28 -5.61 5.80
N ILE A 145 -11.07 -6.66 6.05
CA ILE A 145 -12.48 -6.76 5.70
C ILE A 145 -13.26 -6.95 6.99
N LEU A 146 -14.16 -6.02 7.26
CA LEU A 146 -15.02 -6.07 8.44
C LEU A 146 -16.49 -5.91 8.06
N ASN A 147 -17.37 -6.46 8.91
CA ASN A 147 -18.79 -6.21 8.83
C ASN A 147 -19.07 -4.88 9.55
N PRO A 148 -19.59 -3.85 8.86
CA PRO A 148 -19.75 -2.53 9.45
C PRO A 148 -20.83 -2.51 10.55
N TRP A 149 -21.82 -3.38 10.49
CA TRP A 149 -22.92 -3.46 11.45
C TRP A 149 -22.50 -4.08 12.79
N SER A 150 -21.67 -5.12 12.74
CA SER A 150 -21.27 -5.86 13.94
C SER A 150 -19.85 -5.56 14.42
N GLY A 151 -19.04 -4.88 13.61
CA GLY A 151 -17.61 -4.67 13.85
C GLY A 151 -16.76 -5.93 13.75
N ARG A 152 -17.34 -7.08 13.34
CA ARG A 152 -16.60 -8.34 13.21
C ARG A 152 -15.65 -8.31 12.04
N ILE A 153 -14.42 -8.77 12.25
CA ILE A 153 -13.40 -8.86 11.20
C ILE A 153 -13.55 -10.20 10.49
N HIS A 154 -13.84 -10.16 9.19
CA HIS A 154 -13.96 -11.35 8.34
C HIS A 154 -12.66 -11.72 7.64
N ALA A 155 -11.79 -10.75 7.37
CA ALA A 155 -10.44 -11.00 6.88
C ALA A 155 -9.45 -9.96 7.38
N MET A 156 -8.23 -10.40 7.67
CA MET A 156 -7.11 -9.52 8.04
C MET A 156 -5.81 -10.07 7.45
N VAL A 157 -5.19 -9.29 6.57
CA VAL A 157 -3.91 -9.63 5.95
C VAL A 157 -2.91 -8.55 6.32
N GLY A 158 -1.91 -8.90 7.12
CA GLY A 158 -0.94 -7.97 7.69
C GLY A 158 0.29 -7.71 6.82
N GLY A 159 0.45 -8.44 5.71
CA GLY A 159 1.61 -8.30 4.84
C GLY A 159 1.58 -9.22 3.63
N TYR A 160 2.60 -9.10 2.78
CA TYR A 160 2.77 -9.91 1.59
C TYR A 160 2.93 -11.41 1.92
N SER A 161 3.82 -11.71 2.88
CA SER A 161 4.10 -13.06 3.38
C SER A 161 4.45 -13.01 4.86
N PHE A 162 3.90 -13.96 5.63
CA PHE A 162 4.21 -14.12 7.05
C PHE A 162 5.68 -14.57 7.24
N ASP A 163 6.19 -15.44 6.36
CA ASP A 163 7.57 -15.93 6.44
C ASP A 163 8.60 -14.83 6.19
N LEU A 164 8.28 -13.85 5.33
CA LEU A 164 9.13 -12.68 5.09
C LEU A 164 9.01 -11.63 6.20
N SER A 165 7.84 -11.50 6.83
CA SER A 165 7.61 -10.51 7.88
C SER A 165 6.39 -10.88 8.70
N GLN A 166 6.62 -11.18 9.99
CA GLN A 166 5.56 -11.48 10.96
C GLN A 166 4.83 -10.21 11.46
N PHE A 167 5.35 -9.02 11.12
CA PHE A 167 4.77 -7.76 11.53
C PHE A 167 3.42 -7.52 10.84
N ASN A 168 2.33 -7.51 11.62
CA ASN A 168 0.98 -7.28 11.11
C ASN A 168 0.72 -5.78 10.92
N ARG A 169 0.80 -5.32 9.68
CA ARG A 169 0.63 -3.89 9.35
C ARG A 169 -0.79 -3.39 9.51
N ALA A 170 -1.78 -4.29 9.54
CA ALA A 170 -3.17 -3.89 9.75
C ALA A 170 -3.44 -3.43 11.19
N SER A 171 -2.80 -4.08 12.18
CA SER A 171 -3.04 -3.84 13.61
C SER A 171 -1.87 -3.21 14.35
N GLN A 172 -0.63 -3.33 13.84
CA GLN A 172 0.57 -2.88 14.54
C GLN A 172 1.22 -1.65 13.91
N ALA A 173 1.10 -1.46 12.58
CA ALA A 173 1.67 -0.28 11.93
C ALA A 173 0.80 0.95 12.18
N THR A 174 1.38 1.96 12.80
CA THR A 174 0.78 3.28 12.91
C THR A 174 1.22 4.15 11.73
N ARG A 175 0.27 4.79 11.07
CA ARG A 175 0.50 5.68 9.94
C ARG A 175 -0.46 6.86 9.99
N GLN A 176 -0.06 7.96 9.40
CA GLN A 176 -0.91 9.12 9.23
C GLN A 176 -2.04 8.80 8.25
N PRO A 177 -3.32 8.91 8.63
CA PRO A 177 -4.44 8.64 7.75
C PRO A 177 -4.57 9.69 6.63
N GLY A 178 -3.97 10.87 6.82
CA GLY A 178 -4.07 11.95 5.85
C GLY A 178 -5.53 12.30 5.54
N SER A 179 -5.84 12.46 4.26
CA SER A 179 -7.18 12.83 3.81
C SER A 179 -8.29 11.81 4.12
N ALA A 180 -7.94 10.57 4.49
CA ALA A 180 -8.94 9.61 4.97
C ALA A 180 -9.58 10.03 6.31
N LEU A 181 -9.02 11.02 7.01
CA LEU A 181 -9.65 11.58 8.20
C LEU A 181 -10.76 12.61 7.87
N LYS A 182 -10.76 13.22 6.69
CA LYS A 182 -11.67 14.33 6.36
C LYS A 182 -13.15 14.02 6.54
N PRO A 183 -13.70 12.84 6.18
CA PRO A 183 -15.11 12.53 6.44
C PRO A 183 -15.53 12.77 7.88
N PHE A 184 -14.67 12.47 8.86
CA PHE A 184 -14.96 12.71 10.29
C PHE A 184 -14.97 14.20 10.64
N ILE A 185 -14.11 15.02 10.00
CA ILE A 185 -14.12 16.48 10.17
C ILE A 185 -15.43 17.06 9.65
N TYR A 186 -15.86 16.60 8.47
CA TYR A 186 -17.10 17.07 7.85
C TYR A 186 -18.33 16.55 8.61
N ALA A 187 -18.31 15.34 9.16
CA ALA A 187 -19.35 14.85 10.06
C ALA A 187 -19.47 15.74 11.32
N ALA A 188 -18.34 16.08 11.96
CA ALA A 188 -18.33 16.99 13.09
C ALA A 188 -18.88 18.38 12.71
N ALA A 189 -18.68 18.85 11.49
CA ALA A 189 -19.24 20.11 11.02
C ALA A 189 -20.77 20.02 10.89
N LEU A 190 -21.30 18.95 10.34
CA LEU A 190 -22.76 18.72 10.24
C LEU A 190 -23.40 18.69 11.62
N GLU A 191 -22.78 18.03 12.61
CA GLU A 191 -23.23 18.04 14.02
C GLU A 191 -23.20 19.44 14.67
N ASN A 192 -22.40 20.35 14.11
CA ASN A 192 -22.26 21.74 14.60
C ASN A 192 -23.01 22.78 13.72
N GLY A 193 -24.05 22.37 13.00
CA GLY A 193 -24.99 23.23 12.29
C GLY A 193 -24.60 23.60 10.86
N TYR A 194 -23.48 23.09 10.35
CA TYR A 194 -23.17 23.22 8.92
C TYR A 194 -24.09 22.33 8.08
N GLN A 195 -24.32 22.74 6.86
CA GLN A 195 -25.10 22.01 5.86
C GLN A 195 -24.22 21.67 4.65
N PRO A 196 -24.56 20.66 3.84
CA PRO A 196 -23.83 20.33 2.62
C PRO A 196 -23.65 21.53 1.66
N THR A 197 -24.58 22.49 1.73
CA THR A 197 -24.58 23.73 0.94
C THR A 197 -23.84 24.89 1.60
N SER A 198 -23.39 24.73 2.86
CA SER A 198 -22.64 25.80 3.57
C SER A 198 -21.38 26.18 2.78
N MET A 199 -21.14 27.48 2.63
CA MET A 199 -20.04 28.01 1.83
C MET A 199 -18.77 28.11 2.66
N LEU A 200 -17.66 27.65 2.08
CA LEU A 200 -16.31 27.66 2.65
C LEU A 200 -15.32 28.27 1.66
N LEU A 201 -14.32 28.97 2.18
CA LEU A 201 -13.29 29.60 1.36
C LEU A 201 -12.08 28.69 1.18
N ASP A 202 -11.72 28.41 -0.08
CA ASP A 202 -10.48 27.74 -0.49
C ASP A 202 -9.46 28.78 -0.97
N ALA A 203 -8.72 29.38 -0.03
CA ALA A 203 -7.73 30.42 -0.26
C ALA A 203 -6.51 30.20 0.66
N PRO A 204 -5.39 30.85 0.43
CA PRO A 204 -4.21 30.77 1.28
C PRO A 204 -4.54 30.93 2.77
N TYR A 205 -3.93 30.10 3.60
CA TYR A 205 -4.13 30.07 5.05
C TYR A 205 -2.79 30.02 5.78
N VAL A 206 -2.68 30.81 6.83
CA VAL A 206 -1.52 30.86 7.72
C VAL A 206 -2.01 30.77 9.15
N ALA A 207 -1.65 29.68 9.85
CA ALA A 207 -1.91 29.56 11.28
C ALA A 207 -0.72 30.06 12.08
N GLN A 208 -0.97 30.94 13.06
CA GLN A 208 -0.01 31.19 14.13
C GLN A 208 -0.17 30.08 15.18
N GLN A 209 0.86 29.31 15.39
CA GLN A 209 0.93 28.38 16.52
C GLN A 209 1.59 29.10 17.67
N ASN A 210 0.87 29.27 18.77
CA ASN A 210 1.27 30.08 19.94
C ASN A 210 2.58 29.65 20.63
N THR A 211 3.20 28.54 20.20
CA THR A 211 4.37 27.94 20.86
C THR A 211 5.64 27.86 20.02
N LYS A 212 5.59 28.24 18.74
CA LYS A 212 6.77 28.18 17.85
C LYS A 212 6.78 29.34 16.84
N PRO A 213 7.96 29.93 16.52
CA PRO A 213 8.08 30.99 15.52
C PRO A 213 7.76 30.53 14.07
N ILE A 214 7.56 29.25 13.85
CA ILE A 214 7.30 28.69 12.52
C ILE A 214 5.79 28.77 12.22
N LYS A 215 5.44 29.63 11.27
CA LYS A 215 4.08 29.73 10.73
C LYS A 215 3.74 28.46 9.93
N TRP A 216 2.69 27.75 10.35
CA TRP A 216 2.19 26.62 9.57
C TRP A 216 1.34 27.10 8.38
N LYS A 217 1.77 26.73 7.16
CA LYS A 217 1.12 27.11 5.90
C LYS A 217 0.70 25.87 5.13
N PRO A 218 -0.49 25.30 5.40
CA PRO A 218 -1.01 24.21 4.59
C PRO A 218 -1.32 24.67 3.17
N SER A 219 -1.27 23.73 2.22
CA SER A 219 -1.67 23.95 0.83
C SER A 219 -2.56 22.82 0.33
N ASN A 220 -3.29 23.08 -0.74
CA ASN A 220 -3.98 22.03 -1.50
C ASN A 220 -2.98 21.21 -2.32
N TYR A 221 -3.38 20.01 -2.72
CA TYR A 221 -2.62 19.25 -3.71
C TYR A 221 -2.49 20.09 -5.01
N GLY A 222 -1.26 20.18 -5.53
CA GLY A 222 -0.95 21.00 -6.70
C GLY A 222 -0.87 22.50 -6.45
N ASN A 223 -0.91 22.97 -5.18
CA ASN A 223 -0.77 24.38 -4.78
C ASN A 223 -1.77 25.34 -5.45
N LYS A 224 -2.96 24.87 -5.82
CA LYS A 224 -4.02 25.67 -6.43
C LYS A 224 -5.07 26.07 -5.41
N PHE A 225 -5.71 27.22 -5.63
CA PHE A 225 -6.81 27.77 -4.84
C PHE A 225 -8.04 27.91 -5.73
N TYR A 226 -9.22 27.65 -5.17
CA TYR A 226 -10.45 27.54 -5.98
C TYR A 226 -11.55 28.51 -5.54
N GLY A 227 -11.25 29.38 -4.56
CA GLY A 227 -12.18 30.39 -4.07
C GLY A 227 -13.29 29.80 -3.18
N ILE A 228 -14.48 30.36 -3.28
CA ILE A 228 -15.62 29.93 -2.46
C ILE A 228 -16.26 28.70 -3.06
N GLY A 229 -16.51 27.68 -2.22
CA GLY A 229 -17.17 26.43 -2.60
C GLY A 229 -18.03 25.88 -1.48
N THR A 230 -18.87 24.89 -1.79
CA THR A 230 -19.75 24.27 -0.79
C THR A 230 -19.00 23.29 0.11
N LEU A 231 -19.53 23.04 1.30
CA LEU A 231 -19.04 21.98 2.20
C LEU A 231 -18.91 20.65 1.45
N ARG A 232 -19.94 20.29 0.64
CA ARG A 232 -19.95 19.09 -0.19
C ARG A 232 -18.73 19.04 -1.14
N SER A 233 -18.49 20.10 -1.91
CA SER A 233 -17.35 20.15 -2.85
C SER A 233 -16.01 20.06 -2.11
N GLY A 234 -15.93 20.56 -0.89
CA GLY A 234 -14.73 20.48 -0.04
C GLY A 234 -14.35 19.05 0.30
N VAL A 235 -15.31 18.18 0.66
CA VAL A 235 -15.04 16.77 0.96
C VAL A 235 -14.84 15.95 -0.32
N GLU A 236 -15.68 16.13 -1.34
CA GLU A 236 -15.59 15.42 -2.62
C GLU A 236 -14.23 15.61 -3.31
N GLN A 237 -13.74 16.85 -3.30
CA GLN A 237 -12.45 17.20 -3.92
C GLN A 237 -11.28 17.20 -2.95
N SER A 238 -11.52 16.78 -1.71
CA SER A 238 -10.48 16.66 -0.68
C SER A 238 -9.67 17.95 -0.45
N ARG A 239 -10.35 19.13 -0.40
CA ARG A 239 -9.72 20.45 -0.25
C ARG A 239 -9.12 20.63 1.14
N ASN A 240 -7.79 20.79 1.22
CA ASN A 240 -7.09 20.95 2.49
C ASN A 240 -7.44 22.24 3.20
N LEU A 241 -7.46 23.37 2.46
CA LEU A 241 -7.65 24.69 3.05
C LEU A 241 -9.08 24.90 3.54
N MET A 242 -10.08 24.36 2.82
CA MET A 242 -11.46 24.33 3.31
C MET A 242 -11.58 23.52 4.60
N THR A 243 -10.93 22.34 4.65
CA THR A 243 -10.94 21.45 5.84
C THR A 243 -10.30 22.15 7.05
N VAL A 244 -9.17 22.84 6.87
CA VAL A 244 -8.49 23.56 7.96
C VAL A 244 -9.35 24.70 8.49
N ARG A 245 -9.96 25.53 7.61
CA ARG A 245 -10.86 26.60 8.00
C ARG A 245 -12.09 26.07 8.73
N LEU A 246 -12.66 24.97 8.23
CA LEU A 246 -13.78 24.30 8.86
C LEU A 246 -13.42 23.83 10.28
N ALA A 247 -12.27 23.16 10.43
CA ALA A 247 -11.77 22.69 11.72
C ALA A 247 -11.53 23.85 12.71
N GLN A 248 -11.01 24.97 12.23
CA GLN A 248 -10.84 26.17 13.04
C GLN A 248 -12.19 26.76 13.48
N SER A 249 -13.14 26.82 12.56
CA SER A 249 -14.47 27.42 12.79
C SER A 249 -15.31 26.65 13.81
N ILE A 250 -15.35 25.32 13.71
CA ILE A 250 -16.08 24.46 14.66
C ILE A 250 -15.31 24.23 15.97
N GLY A 251 -14.02 24.52 15.98
CA GLY A 251 -13.12 24.31 17.11
C GLY A 251 -12.45 22.94 17.07
N ASN A 252 -11.12 22.96 17.00
CA ASN A 252 -10.29 21.76 16.87
C ASN A 252 -10.57 20.71 17.97
N LYS A 253 -10.90 21.16 19.20
CA LYS A 253 -11.21 20.25 20.32
C LYS A 253 -12.38 19.31 20.00
N LYS A 254 -13.47 19.82 19.40
CA LYS A 254 -14.65 19.02 19.05
C LYS A 254 -14.29 17.91 18.05
N ILE A 255 -13.41 18.20 17.09
CA ILE A 255 -12.90 17.21 16.13
C ILE A 255 -12.08 16.13 16.84
N LEU A 256 -11.18 16.55 17.73
CA LEU A 256 -10.34 15.62 18.49
C LEU A 256 -11.17 14.73 19.41
N ASP A 257 -12.20 15.29 20.05
CA ASP A 257 -13.14 14.52 20.89
C ASP A 257 -13.91 13.48 20.05
N LEU A 258 -14.36 13.82 18.84
CA LEU A 258 -14.97 12.86 17.91
C LEU A 258 -13.97 11.76 17.53
N THR A 259 -12.76 12.11 17.08
CA THR A 259 -11.75 11.14 16.68
C THR A 259 -11.34 10.19 17.81
N LYS A 260 -11.35 10.69 19.06
CA LYS A 260 -11.14 9.88 20.26
C LYS A 260 -12.33 8.95 20.53
N LYS A 261 -13.56 9.47 20.43
CA LYS A 261 -14.81 8.70 20.65
C LYS A 261 -14.89 7.52 19.68
N VAL A 262 -14.54 7.72 18.40
CA VAL A 262 -14.53 6.64 17.38
C VAL A 262 -13.19 5.86 17.34
N LYS A 263 -12.32 6.07 18.32
CA LYS A 263 -11.05 5.36 18.51
C LYS A 263 -10.05 5.44 17.34
N ILE A 264 -10.11 6.51 16.53
CA ILE A 264 -9.06 6.77 15.54
C ILE A 264 -7.77 7.14 16.25
N TYR A 265 -7.84 8.08 17.20
CA TYR A 265 -6.71 8.52 18.00
C TYR A 265 -6.96 8.27 19.48
N ASN A 266 -5.98 7.70 20.20
CA ASN A 266 -6.08 7.51 21.64
C ASN A 266 -5.82 8.84 22.41
N ASN A 267 -4.73 9.54 22.08
CA ASN A 267 -4.32 10.78 22.72
C ASN A 267 -3.94 11.84 21.66
N PRO A 268 -4.92 12.41 20.93
CA PRO A 268 -4.63 13.39 19.89
C PRO A 268 -4.10 14.69 20.50
N LYS A 269 -3.04 15.25 19.89
CA LYS A 269 -2.52 16.57 20.25
C LYS A 269 -3.46 17.65 19.70
N ASN A 270 -3.69 18.71 20.49
CA ASN A 270 -4.54 19.82 20.05
C ASN A 270 -3.79 20.74 19.08
N LEU A 271 -3.49 20.21 17.90
CA LEU A 271 -2.86 20.92 16.79
C LEU A 271 -3.80 20.92 15.58
N LEU A 272 -3.90 22.04 14.90
CA LEU A 272 -4.79 22.19 13.73
C LEU A 272 -4.39 21.23 12.57
N SER A 273 -3.11 20.83 12.48
CA SER A 273 -2.62 19.85 11.52
C SER A 273 -3.26 18.46 11.68
N PHE A 274 -3.78 18.13 12.87
CA PHE A 274 -4.53 16.89 13.07
C PHE A 274 -5.83 16.85 12.24
N SER A 275 -6.42 18.00 11.90
CA SER A 275 -7.55 18.05 10.97
C SER A 275 -7.21 17.59 9.54
N LEU A 276 -5.94 17.56 9.17
CA LEU A 276 -5.46 17.00 7.92
C LEU A 276 -4.90 15.58 8.06
N GLY A 277 -5.15 14.91 9.19
CA GLY A 277 -4.70 13.55 9.44
C GLY A 277 -3.21 13.40 9.73
N ALA A 278 -2.59 14.42 10.36
CA ALA A 278 -1.18 14.37 10.76
C ALA A 278 -0.91 13.47 11.99
N GLY A 279 -1.95 13.06 12.72
CA GLY A 279 -1.83 12.07 13.78
C GLY A 279 -1.68 10.65 13.21
N GLU A 280 -1.14 9.74 14.01
CA GLU A 280 -0.95 8.34 13.60
C GLU A 280 -2.03 7.42 14.16
N THR A 281 -2.46 6.47 13.35
CA THR A 281 -3.43 5.42 13.72
C THR A 281 -3.13 4.13 12.96
N THR A 282 -3.76 3.02 13.37
CA THR A 282 -3.69 1.75 12.63
C THR A 282 -4.78 1.66 11.57
N LEU A 283 -4.57 0.82 10.56
CA LEU A 283 -5.61 0.52 9.57
C LEU A 283 -6.86 -0.06 10.24
N LEU A 284 -6.67 -0.91 11.25
CA LEU A 284 -7.79 -1.50 12.02
C LEU A 284 -8.65 -0.43 12.68
N ASN A 285 -8.04 0.51 13.39
CA ASN A 285 -8.76 1.59 14.07
C ASN A 285 -9.51 2.47 13.07
N LEU A 286 -8.84 2.84 11.97
CA LEU A 286 -9.46 3.67 10.94
C LEU A 286 -10.63 2.96 10.25
N ALA A 287 -10.45 1.69 9.85
CA ALA A 287 -11.50 0.90 9.21
C ALA A 287 -12.72 0.72 10.14
N ASN A 288 -12.48 0.45 11.42
CA ASN A 288 -13.55 0.33 12.41
C ASN A 288 -14.31 1.65 12.60
N ALA A 289 -13.59 2.78 12.64
CA ALA A 289 -14.20 4.10 12.75
C ALA A 289 -15.11 4.43 11.55
N TYR A 290 -14.74 4.02 10.34
CA TYR A 290 -15.58 4.19 9.16
C TYR A 290 -16.92 3.46 9.23
N GLY A 291 -17.04 2.47 10.11
CA GLY A 291 -18.32 1.79 10.37
C GLY A 291 -19.45 2.74 10.77
N ILE A 292 -19.17 3.88 11.42
CA ILE A 292 -20.19 4.86 11.82
C ILE A 292 -20.96 5.51 10.65
N PHE A 293 -20.41 5.48 9.45
CA PHE A 293 -21.08 6.03 8.26
C PHE A 293 -22.03 5.04 7.61
N VAL A 294 -22.05 3.80 8.05
CA VAL A 294 -22.90 2.72 7.52
C VAL A 294 -23.93 2.27 8.55
N ASN A 295 -23.60 2.40 9.84
CA ASN A 295 -24.39 1.87 10.95
C ASN A 295 -25.18 2.97 11.66
#